data_4effdb1367ecd870e11c8194b43ff496
#
_entry.id   4effdb1367ecd870e11c8194b43ff496
#
_cell.length_a   1.000
_cell.length_b   1.000
_cell.length_c   1.000
_cell.angle_alpha   90.00
_cell.angle_beta   90.00
_cell.angle_gamma   90.00
#
_symmetry.space_group_name_H-M   'P 1'
#
loop_
_entity.id
_entity.type
_entity.pdbx_description
1 polymer ?
#
loop_
_entity_poly.entity_id
_entity_poly.type
_entity_poly.pdbx_seq_one_letter_code
_entity_poly.pdbx_strand_id
1 'polypeptide(L)'
;MTPLRLLYVEDNCELRDAMSLLLESDGRQVITCATAEEALKLDGLAPFDLVISDVSLPGMSGAELARKLLAKDGRRWLVLCSGYHLGDDLQVLGPNVRALAKPFEMDALDRLLEEVQAAHQAPEAA
;
A
#
# COMPACT_ATOMS: atom_id res chain seq x y z
N MET A 1 -9.64 -12.72 -15.05
CA MET A 1 -8.79 -11.64 -14.53
C MET A 1 -8.72 -11.72 -13.01
N THR A 2 -7.52 -11.77 -12.45
CA THR A 2 -7.35 -11.88 -11.01
C THR A 2 -7.57 -10.50 -10.36
N PRO A 3 -8.43 -10.38 -9.33
CA PRO A 3 -8.60 -9.10 -8.67
C PRO A 3 -7.31 -8.64 -7.98
N LEU A 4 -7.12 -7.34 -7.91
CA LEU A 4 -6.00 -6.75 -7.20
C LEU A 4 -6.25 -6.90 -5.70
N ARG A 5 -5.34 -7.57 -4.99
CA ARG A 5 -5.44 -7.71 -3.54
C ARG A 5 -4.69 -6.54 -2.90
N LEU A 6 -5.44 -5.72 -2.19
CA LEU A 6 -4.94 -4.48 -1.59
C LEU A 6 -5.08 -4.54 -0.07
N LEU A 7 -4.01 -4.22 0.63
CA LEU A 7 -4.00 -4.10 2.09
C LEU A 7 -3.84 -2.64 2.46
N TYR A 8 -4.74 -2.11 3.27
CA TYR A 8 -4.67 -0.74 3.78
C TYR A 8 -4.41 -0.77 5.28
N VAL A 9 -3.30 -0.15 5.70
CA VAL A 9 -2.86 -0.12 7.09
C VAL A 9 -3.03 1.28 7.66
N GLU A 10 -3.94 1.43 8.63
CA GLU A 10 -4.27 2.71 9.24
C GLU A 10 -4.76 2.49 10.67
N ASP A 11 -4.15 3.17 11.63
CA ASP A 11 -4.51 3.02 13.05
C ASP A 11 -5.78 3.79 13.44
N ASN A 12 -6.15 4.83 12.69
CA ASN A 12 -7.38 5.57 12.92
C ASN A 12 -8.56 4.81 12.30
N CYS A 13 -9.46 4.29 13.14
CA CYS A 13 -10.54 3.43 12.66
C CYS A 13 -11.55 4.16 11.76
N GLU A 14 -11.82 5.42 12.04
CA GLU A 14 -12.76 6.19 11.20
C GLU A 14 -12.20 6.41 9.81
N LEU A 15 -10.92 6.80 9.73
CA LEU A 15 -10.25 6.99 8.45
C LEU A 15 -10.09 5.67 7.72
N ARG A 16 -9.77 4.61 8.44
CA ARG A 16 -9.62 3.26 7.87
C ARG A 16 -10.92 2.81 7.21
N ASP A 17 -12.04 2.98 7.89
CA ASP A 17 -13.35 2.59 7.36
C ASP A 17 -13.75 3.42 6.14
N ALA A 18 -13.54 4.73 6.21
CA ALA A 18 -13.84 5.63 5.09
C ALA A 18 -13.00 5.29 3.86
N MET A 19 -11.71 5.07 4.05
CA MET A 19 -10.81 4.73 2.96
C MET A 19 -11.11 3.35 2.37
N SER A 20 -11.51 2.41 3.21
CA SER A 20 -11.90 1.08 2.75
C SER A 20 -13.04 1.17 1.72
N LEU A 21 -14.03 2.00 2.00
CA LEU A 21 -15.15 2.21 1.07
C LEU A 21 -14.70 2.84 -0.24
N LEU A 22 -13.78 3.80 -0.17
CA LEU A 22 -13.26 4.49 -1.35
C LEU A 22 -12.36 3.59 -2.21
N LEU A 23 -11.64 2.69 -1.58
CA LEU A 23 -10.71 1.79 -2.27
C LEU A 23 -11.43 0.61 -2.92
N GLU A 24 -12.58 0.21 -2.38
CA GLU A 24 -13.35 -0.88 -2.95
C GLU A 24 -13.88 -0.52 -4.33
N SER A 25 -13.70 -1.43 -5.27
CA SER A 25 -14.31 -1.33 -6.60
C SER A 25 -14.22 -2.69 -7.28
N ASP A 26 -14.86 -2.81 -8.42
CA ASP A 26 -14.77 -4.01 -9.24
C ASP A 26 -13.30 -4.23 -9.61
N GLY A 27 -12.82 -5.45 -9.46
CA GLY A 27 -11.45 -5.81 -9.75
C GLY A 27 -10.47 -5.57 -8.60
N ARG A 28 -10.96 -5.12 -7.44
CA ARG A 28 -10.12 -4.94 -6.24
C ARG A 28 -10.73 -5.63 -5.03
N GLN A 29 -9.88 -6.32 -4.28
CA GLN A 29 -10.24 -6.89 -2.99
C GLN A 29 -9.47 -6.12 -1.92
N VAL A 30 -10.18 -5.42 -1.04
CA VAL A 30 -9.58 -4.57 -0.01
C VAL A 30 -9.67 -5.22 1.35
N ILE A 31 -8.52 -5.33 2.02
CA ILE A 31 -8.43 -5.81 3.39
C ILE A 31 -7.76 -4.70 4.19
N THR A 32 -8.20 -4.47 5.40
CA THR A 32 -7.67 -3.41 6.26
C THR A 32 -7.13 -3.97 7.57
N CYS A 33 -6.18 -3.27 8.16
CA CYS A 33 -5.70 -3.58 9.49
C CYS A 33 -5.20 -2.30 10.18
N ALA A 34 -4.93 -2.39 11.47
CA ALA A 34 -4.61 -1.23 12.29
C ALA A 34 -3.11 -1.08 12.57
N THR A 35 -2.32 -2.13 12.43
CA THR A 35 -0.90 -2.12 12.77
C THR A 35 -0.05 -2.76 11.69
N ALA A 36 1.24 -2.40 11.67
CA ALA A 36 2.18 -2.99 10.74
C ALA A 36 2.45 -4.46 11.08
N GLU A 37 2.43 -4.81 12.36
CA GLU A 37 2.62 -6.18 12.81
C GLU A 37 1.50 -7.08 12.27
N GLU A 38 0.27 -6.60 12.33
CA GLU A 38 -0.88 -7.32 11.78
C GLU A 38 -0.78 -7.45 10.26
N ALA A 39 -0.31 -6.38 9.60
CA ALA A 39 -0.10 -6.39 8.16
C ALA A 39 0.89 -7.48 7.74
N LEU A 40 1.98 -7.64 8.47
CA LEU A 40 2.96 -8.69 8.19
C LEU A 40 2.37 -10.08 8.34
N LYS A 41 1.52 -10.29 9.35
CA LYS A 41 0.84 -11.56 9.54
C LYS A 41 -0.09 -11.89 8.37
N LEU A 42 -0.89 -10.91 7.98
CA LEU A 42 -1.84 -11.09 6.89
C LEU A 42 -1.13 -11.38 5.57
N ASP A 43 -0.07 -10.63 5.29
CA ASP A 43 0.73 -10.83 4.08
C ASP A 43 1.42 -12.19 4.08
N GLY A 44 1.84 -12.65 5.25
CA GLY A 44 2.46 -13.97 5.38
C GLY A 44 1.51 -15.12 5.09
N LEU A 45 0.21 -14.92 5.31
CA LEU A 45 -0.82 -15.92 4.99
C LEU A 45 -1.11 -15.95 3.49
N ALA A 46 -1.23 -14.77 2.87
CA ALA A 46 -1.45 -14.64 1.43
C ALA A 46 -0.93 -13.28 0.99
N PRO A 47 0.12 -13.24 0.17
CA PRO A 47 0.74 -11.98 -0.22
C PRO A 47 -0.23 -11.04 -0.93
N PHE A 48 -0.11 -9.74 -0.64
CA PHE A 48 -0.91 -8.70 -1.28
C PHE A 48 -0.19 -8.14 -2.50
N ASP A 49 -0.97 -7.68 -3.47
CA ASP A 49 -0.44 -7.05 -4.67
C ASP A 49 -0.03 -5.61 -4.42
N LEU A 50 -0.74 -4.93 -3.52
CA LEU A 50 -0.46 -3.55 -3.14
C LEU A 50 -0.68 -3.39 -1.64
N VAL A 51 0.26 -2.73 -0.97
CA VAL A 51 0.09 -2.35 0.43
C VAL A 51 0.14 -0.83 0.52
N ILE A 52 -0.91 -0.23 1.06
CA ILE A 52 -0.97 1.20 1.35
C ILE A 52 -0.88 1.35 2.86
N SER A 53 0.12 2.04 3.35
CA SER A 53 0.35 2.18 4.78
C SER A 53 0.69 3.61 5.17
N ASP A 54 0.19 4.02 6.32
CA ASP A 54 0.65 5.23 6.96
C ASP A 54 2.10 5.00 7.43
N VAL A 55 2.94 6.03 7.31
CA VAL A 55 4.31 5.95 7.82
C VAL A 55 4.32 5.97 9.34
N SER A 56 3.50 6.82 9.93
CA SER A 56 3.39 6.94 11.38
C SER A 56 2.33 5.98 11.92
N LEU A 57 2.80 4.88 12.51
CA LEU A 57 1.93 3.88 13.13
C LEU A 57 2.46 3.59 14.53
N PRO A 58 1.58 3.19 15.49
CA PRO A 58 2.06 2.75 16.80
C PRO A 58 2.86 1.45 16.65
N GLY A 59 3.94 1.31 17.42
CA GLY A 59 4.81 0.16 17.30
C GLY A 59 5.70 0.25 16.07
N MET A 60 5.64 -0.75 15.20
CA MET A 60 6.42 -0.76 13.96
C MET A 60 5.90 0.32 13.00
N SER A 61 6.80 1.13 12.46
CA SER A 61 6.43 2.17 11.51
C SER A 61 6.10 1.58 10.13
N GLY A 62 5.42 2.40 9.31
CA GLY A 62 5.16 2.01 7.91
C GLY A 62 6.43 1.84 7.10
N ALA A 63 7.48 2.61 7.41
CA ALA A 63 8.76 2.47 6.73
C ALA A 63 9.43 1.13 7.05
N GLU A 64 9.37 0.69 8.31
CA GLU A 64 9.88 -0.62 8.69
C GLU A 64 9.08 -1.74 8.04
N LEU A 65 7.76 -1.59 8.00
CA LEU A 65 6.88 -2.54 7.30
C LEU A 65 7.30 -2.66 5.83
N ALA A 66 7.53 -1.53 5.18
CA ALA A 66 7.95 -1.51 3.78
C ALA A 66 9.26 -2.27 3.58
N ARG A 67 10.25 -2.04 4.44
CA ARG A 67 11.54 -2.75 4.35
C ARG A 67 11.38 -4.25 4.49
N LYS A 68 10.53 -4.68 5.43
CA LYS A 68 10.30 -6.11 5.66
C LYS A 68 9.57 -6.77 4.49
N LEU A 69 8.60 -6.09 3.91
CA LEU A 69 7.89 -6.61 2.75
C LEU A 69 8.79 -6.67 1.52
N LEU A 70 9.61 -5.64 1.31
CA LEU A 70 10.54 -5.58 0.19
C LEU A 70 11.68 -6.60 0.32
N ALA A 71 12.03 -6.97 1.54
CA ALA A 71 13.02 -8.03 1.76
C ALA A 71 12.52 -9.38 1.24
N LYS A 72 11.20 -9.58 1.23
CA LYS A 72 10.59 -10.80 0.68
C LYS A 72 10.46 -10.72 -0.84
N ASP A 73 10.14 -9.55 -1.36
CA ASP A 73 9.98 -9.31 -2.79
C ASP A 73 10.26 -7.84 -3.08
N GLY A 74 11.39 -7.54 -3.68
CA GLY A 74 11.82 -6.18 -3.95
C GLY A 74 11.00 -5.44 -4.98
N ARG A 75 10.12 -6.12 -5.69
CA ARG A 75 9.24 -5.52 -6.70
C ARG A 75 7.83 -5.23 -6.18
N ARG A 76 7.61 -5.42 -4.89
CA ARG A 76 6.32 -5.13 -4.26
C ARG A 76 5.88 -3.71 -4.52
N TRP A 77 4.60 -3.55 -4.78
CA TRP A 77 3.97 -2.23 -4.85
C TRP A 77 3.59 -1.77 -3.44
N LEU A 78 4.13 -0.64 -3.06
CA LEU A 78 3.90 -0.05 -1.74
C LEU A 78 3.62 1.43 -1.90
N VAL A 79 2.59 1.91 -1.18
CA VAL A 79 2.29 3.34 -1.09
C VAL A 79 2.41 3.74 0.37
N LEU A 80 3.30 4.69 0.63
CA LEU A 80 3.51 5.22 1.99
C LEU A 80 2.88 6.60 2.08
N CYS A 81 1.97 6.76 3.06
CA CYS A 81 1.22 7.99 3.29
C CYS A 81 1.82 8.75 4.46
N SER A 82 2.06 10.04 4.30
CA SER A 82 2.70 10.84 5.35
C SER A 82 2.26 12.30 5.26
N GLY A 83 2.19 12.95 6.42
CA GLY A 83 2.02 14.39 6.50
C GLY A 83 3.31 15.16 6.20
N TYR A 84 4.42 14.45 6.05
CA TYR A 84 5.72 15.04 5.72
C TYR A 84 6.09 14.75 4.28
N HIS A 85 6.95 15.60 3.73
CA HIS A 85 7.55 15.29 2.44
C HIS A 85 8.58 14.17 2.67
N LEU A 86 8.35 13.00 2.09
CA LEU A 86 9.22 11.85 2.29
C LEU A 86 10.48 11.90 1.43
N GLY A 87 10.56 12.84 0.50
CA GLY A 87 11.75 13.04 -0.32
C GLY A 87 12.02 11.91 -1.29
N ASP A 88 13.24 11.88 -1.80
CA ASP A 88 13.66 10.89 -2.78
C ASP A 88 14.08 9.56 -2.14
N ASP A 89 14.05 9.49 -0.81
CA ASP A 89 14.51 8.31 -0.07
C ASP A 89 13.68 7.05 -0.36
N LEU A 90 12.44 7.24 -0.80
CA LEU A 90 11.57 6.10 -1.10
C LEU A 90 12.05 5.27 -2.29
N GLN A 91 12.66 5.91 -3.27
CA GLN A 91 13.16 5.21 -4.45
C GLN A 91 14.28 4.24 -4.10
N VAL A 92 14.99 4.51 -3.01
CA VAL A 92 16.04 3.64 -2.51
C VAL A 92 15.47 2.34 -1.96
N LEU A 93 14.21 2.37 -1.49
CA LEU A 93 13.57 1.18 -0.94
C LEU A 93 13.21 0.16 -2.03
N GLY A 94 12.70 0.63 -3.17
CA GLY A 94 12.35 -0.27 -4.27
C GLY A 94 11.77 0.48 -5.46
N PRO A 95 11.75 -0.15 -6.66
CA PRO A 95 11.29 0.52 -7.89
C PRO A 95 9.80 0.84 -7.90
N ASN A 96 9.01 0.13 -7.10
CA ASN A 96 7.55 0.28 -7.09
C ASN A 96 7.02 0.87 -5.80
N VAL A 97 7.86 1.62 -5.08
CA VAL A 97 7.45 2.33 -3.87
C VAL A 97 7.05 3.75 -4.23
N ARG A 98 5.88 4.17 -3.78
CA ARG A 98 5.34 5.51 -4.07
C ARG A 98 4.95 6.20 -2.78
N ALA A 99 4.97 7.53 -2.80
CA ALA A 99 4.56 8.36 -1.67
C ALA A 99 3.24 9.05 -1.97
N LEU A 100 2.42 9.20 -0.94
CA LEU A 100 1.17 9.95 -1.02
C LEU A 100 1.13 10.91 0.16
N ALA A 101 1.15 12.21 -0.13
CA ALA A 101 1.14 13.24 0.91
C ALA A 101 -0.23 13.35 1.56
N LYS A 102 -0.28 13.55 2.87
CA LYS A 102 -1.53 13.80 3.60
C LYS A 102 -1.70 15.30 3.84
N PRO A 103 -2.89 15.85 3.72
CA PRO A 103 -4.08 15.22 3.13
C PRO A 103 -3.91 15.00 1.63
N PHE A 104 -4.27 13.84 1.14
CA PHE A 104 -4.14 13.56 -0.28
C PHE A 104 -5.45 13.79 -1.01
N GLU A 105 -5.34 14.15 -2.28
CA GLU A 105 -6.49 14.31 -3.15
C GLU A 105 -6.87 12.96 -3.76
N MET A 106 -8.15 12.77 -4.01
CA MET A 106 -8.64 11.53 -4.60
C MET A 106 -8.03 11.27 -5.96
N ASP A 107 -7.78 12.34 -6.74
CA ASP A 107 -7.15 12.19 -8.05
C ASP A 107 -5.76 11.59 -7.95
N ALA A 108 -4.99 11.98 -6.92
CA ALA A 108 -3.65 11.43 -6.71
C ALA A 108 -3.72 9.94 -6.37
N LEU A 109 -4.65 9.57 -5.51
CA LEU A 109 -4.87 8.16 -5.15
C LEU A 109 -5.31 7.34 -6.37
N ASP A 110 -6.27 7.86 -7.13
CA ASP A 110 -6.79 7.18 -8.31
C ASP A 110 -5.69 6.93 -9.35
N ARG A 111 -4.80 7.88 -9.56
CA ARG A 111 -3.67 7.71 -10.50
C ARG A 111 -2.73 6.60 -10.04
N LEU A 112 -2.44 6.53 -8.74
CA LEU A 112 -1.60 5.47 -8.20
C LEU A 112 -2.26 4.12 -8.37
N LEU A 113 -3.55 4.01 -8.09
CA LEU A 113 -4.29 2.77 -8.24
C LEU A 113 -4.35 2.33 -9.70
N GLU A 114 -4.53 3.25 -10.62
CA GLU A 114 -4.50 2.96 -12.06
C GLU A 114 -3.14 2.41 -12.48
N GLU A 115 -2.06 3.04 -12.01
CA GLU A 115 -0.70 2.59 -12.29
C GLU A 115 -0.48 1.17 -11.80
N VAL A 116 -0.88 0.88 -10.57
CA VAL A 116 -0.71 -0.44 -9.97
C VAL A 116 -1.56 -1.48 -10.69
N GLN A 117 -2.81 -1.15 -11.00
CA GLN A 117 -3.70 -2.08 -11.70
C GLN A 117 -3.22 -2.39 -13.11
N ALA A 118 -2.70 -1.40 -13.80
CA ALA A 118 -2.12 -1.61 -15.13
C ALA A 118 -0.93 -2.57 -15.06
N ALA A 119 -0.07 -2.42 -14.06
CA ALA A 119 1.07 -3.31 -13.86
C ALA A 119 0.62 -4.73 -13.48
N HIS A 120 -0.42 -4.84 -12.64
CA HIS A 120 -0.96 -6.12 -12.20
C HIS A 120 -1.59 -6.91 -13.35
N GLN A 121 -2.23 -6.21 -14.28
CA GLN A 121 -2.92 -6.81 -15.43
C GLN A 121 -2.01 -6.99 -16.64
N ALA A 122 -0.83 -6.38 -16.63
CA ALA A 122 0.09 -6.50 -17.75
C ALA A 122 0.55 -7.96 -17.90
N PRO A 123 0.63 -8.45 -19.13
CA PRO A 123 1.17 -9.79 -19.33
C PRO A 123 2.63 -9.81 -18.86
N GLU A 124 3.00 -10.85 -18.14
CA GLU A 124 4.37 -11.00 -17.71
C GLU A 124 5.27 -11.03 -18.94
N ALA A 125 6.31 -10.20 -18.91
CA ALA A 125 7.32 -10.28 -19.94
C ALA A 125 7.99 -11.64 -19.83
N ALA A 126 7.83 -12.41 -20.87
CA ALA A 126 8.41 -13.74 -20.91
C ALA A 126 9.94 -13.66 -20.92
#